data_f3f90daa41282848feeb4ff3b6488cae
#
_entry.id   f3f90daa41282848feeb4ff3b6488cae
#
_cell.length_a   1.000
_cell.length_b   1.000
_cell.length_c   1.000
_cell.angle_alpha   90.00
_cell.angle_beta   90.00
_cell.angle_gamma   90.00
#
_symmetry.space_group_name_H-M   'P 1'
#
loop_
_entity.id
_entity.type
_entity.pdbx_description
1 polymer ?
#
loop_
_entity_poly.entity_id
_entity_poly.type
_entity_poly.pdbx_seq_one_letter_code
_entity_poly.pdbx_strand_id
1 'polypeptide(L)'
;MNENNSTSNNTNRNINESKSEQTINQNITTKAPPASAIAPSIMSYSQDLCTVGRSGAFQGQVFGLSAGRTVRDENCERLKLSKYLYDTGMKVAAVSVLCLDPRVFKAMQMAGTPCPYQGKIGEEAKLAWAANPKDRPDYKEAKSEYISRCAGTLNESGQRKSRMTCRREFDKGS
;
A
#
# COMPACT_ATOMS: atom_id res chain seq x y z
N MET A 1 -47.55 36.81 -16.10
CA MET A 1 -47.13 37.19 -17.45
C MET A 1 -45.83 37.96 -17.30
N ASN A 2 -44.71 37.33 -17.57
CA ASN A 2 -43.42 38.00 -17.66
C ASN A 2 -42.60 37.22 -18.70
N GLU A 3 -42.68 37.70 -19.93
CA GLU A 3 -41.89 37.20 -21.05
C GLU A 3 -40.53 37.89 -21.03
N ASN A 4 -39.49 37.15 -20.69
CA ASN A 4 -38.11 37.61 -20.90
C ASN A 4 -37.62 37.08 -22.24
N ASN A 5 -37.82 37.88 -23.28
CA ASN A 5 -37.26 37.66 -24.60
C ASN A 5 -35.86 38.26 -24.63
N SER A 6 -34.83 37.46 -24.46
CA SER A 6 -33.43 37.83 -24.59
C SER A 6 -32.88 37.34 -25.93
N THR A 7 -33.01 38.17 -26.96
CA THR A 7 -32.42 37.94 -28.30
C THR A 7 -30.98 38.47 -28.28
N SER A 8 -30.02 37.59 -28.08
CA SER A 8 -28.58 37.94 -28.23
C SER A 8 -28.14 37.66 -29.67
N ASN A 9 -28.18 38.69 -30.51
CA ASN A 9 -27.57 38.67 -31.84
C ASN A 9 -26.06 38.95 -31.70
N ASN A 10 -25.25 37.87 -31.63
CA ASN A 10 -23.79 38.00 -31.71
C ASN A 10 -23.33 37.70 -33.14
N THR A 11 -23.32 38.75 -33.99
CA THR A 11 -22.79 38.70 -35.33
C THR A 11 -21.29 39.06 -35.28
N ASN A 12 -20.44 38.06 -34.99
CA ASN A 12 -19.00 38.22 -35.14
C ASN A 12 -18.61 37.84 -36.60
N ARG A 13 -18.67 38.81 -37.50
CA ARG A 13 -18.08 38.73 -38.82
C ARG A 13 -16.59 39.02 -38.71
N ASN A 14 -15.79 37.96 -38.56
CA ASN A 14 -14.35 38.06 -38.76
C ASN A 14 -14.07 37.71 -40.23
N ILE A 15 -14.06 38.75 -41.09
CA ILE A 15 -13.61 38.62 -42.49
C ILE A 15 -12.10 38.79 -42.49
N ASN A 16 -11.36 37.68 -42.35
CA ASN A 16 -9.96 37.62 -42.70
C ASN A 16 -9.86 36.89 -44.05
N GLU A 17 -10.04 37.61 -45.14
CA GLU A 17 -9.58 37.18 -46.46
C GLU A 17 -8.07 37.31 -46.49
N SER A 18 -7.39 36.25 -46.03
CA SER A 18 -5.99 35.99 -46.32
C SER A 18 -5.94 34.83 -47.31
N LYS A 19 -5.94 35.16 -48.60
CA LYS A 19 -5.57 34.21 -49.67
C LYS A 19 -4.08 33.93 -49.51
N SER A 20 -3.75 32.93 -48.68
CA SER A 20 -2.46 32.28 -48.69
C SER A 20 -2.63 30.91 -49.37
N GLU A 21 -2.38 30.84 -50.67
CA GLU A 21 -2.21 29.57 -51.34
C GLU A 21 -0.87 28.97 -50.91
N GLN A 22 -0.88 28.35 -49.72
CA GLN A 22 0.23 27.58 -49.23
C GLN A 22 0.04 26.13 -49.71
N THR A 23 0.65 25.80 -50.88
CA THR A 23 0.73 24.43 -51.36
C THR A 23 1.68 23.67 -50.43
N ILE A 24 1.14 23.14 -49.31
CA ILE A 24 1.89 22.27 -48.41
C ILE A 24 1.92 20.89 -49.06
N ASN A 25 2.96 20.58 -49.81
CA ASN A 25 3.30 19.21 -50.17
C ASN A 25 3.78 18.46 -48.91
N GLN A 26 2.84 18.08 -48.07
CA GLN A 26 3.13 17.17 -46.97
C GLN A 26 3.20 15.76 -47.53
N ASN A 27 4.42 15.29 -47.84
CA ASN A 27 4.69 13.86 -47.88
C ASN A 27 4.53 13.30 -46.45
N ILE A 28 3.28 13.15 -46.02
CA ILE A 28 2.95 12.47 -44.74
C ILE A 28 3.12 10.98 -45.02
N THR A 29 4.34 10.47 -44.84
CA THR A 29 4.52 9.06 -44.52
C THR A 29 3.84 8.85 -43.16
N THR A 30 2.56 8.52 -43.17
CA THR A 30 1.83 8.09 -42.00
C THR A 30 2.40 6.73 -41.58
N LYS A 31 3.51 6.75 -40.84
CA LYS A 31 3.81 5.63 -39.94
C LYS A 31 2.66 5.60 -38.97
N ALA A 32 1.84 4.54 -39.01
CA ALA A 32 0.81 4.33 -38.03
C ALA A 32 1.42 4.58 -36.64
N PRO A 33 0.79 5.43 -35.80
CA PRO A 33 1.31 5.69 -34.46
C PRO A 33 1.41 4.32 -33.75
N PRO A 34 2.48 4.05 -33.02
CA PRO A 34 2.62 2.81 -32.30
C PRO A 34 1.42 2.63 -31.37
N ALA A 35 0.89 1.41 -31.33
CA ALA A 35 -0.25 1.09 -30.47
C ALA A 35 0.01 1.58 -29.04
N SER A 36 -0.76 2.56 -28.59
CA SER A 36 -0.62 3.11 -27.24
C SER A 36 -1.23 2.15 -26.23
N ALA A 37 -0.42 1.59 -25.34
CA ALA A 37 -0.90 0.82 -24.22
C ALA A 37 -1.31 1.79 -23.09
N ILE A 38 -2.60 1.97 -22.88
CA ILE A 38 -3.13 2.77 -21.78
C ILE A 38 -3.37 1.83 -20.60
N ALA A 39 -2.76 2.15 -19.44
CA ALA A 39 -3.04 1.41 -18.23
C ALA A 39 -4.51 1.61 -17.83
N PRO A 40 -5.30 0.54 -17.63
CA PRO A 40 -6.68 0.67 -17.24
C PRO A 40 -6.78 1.35 -15.87
N SER A 41 -7.59 2.40 -15.77
CA SER A 41 -7.92 2.99 -14.48
C SER A 41 -8.89 2.07 -13.74
N ILE A 42 -8.40 1.40 -12.70
CA ILE A 42 -9.24 0.58 -11.83
C ILE A 42 -9.65 1.45 -10.65
N MET A 43 -10.89 1.91 -10.66
CA MET A 43 -11.49 2.63 -9.54
C MET A 43 -12.41 1.69 -8.76
N SER A 44 -12.11 1.51 -7.49
CA SER A 44 -13.01 0.87 -6.54
C SER A 44 -13.80 1.96 -5.83
N TYR A 45 -15.08 2.11 -6.18
CA TYR A 45 -15.95 3.14 -5.59
C TYR A 45 -16.51 2.74 -4.21
N SER A 46 -16.31 1.52 -3.78
CA SER A 46 -16.81 1.06 -2.49
C SER A 46 -15.76 1.29 -1.41
N GLN A 47 -16.03 2.22 -0.52
CA GLN A 47 -15.23 2.45 0.68
C GLN A 47 -15.22 1.22 1.62
N ASP A 48 -16.15 0.28 1.40
CA ASP A 48 -16.28 -0.92 2.22
C ASP A 48 -15.42 -2.10 1.76
N LEU A 49 -14.95 -2.12 0.52
CA LEU A 49 -14.26 -3.28 -0.05
C LEU A 49 -12.79 -3.39 0.31
N CYS A 50 -12.18 -2.35 0.91
CA CYS A 50 -10.74 -2.35 1.23
C CYS A 50 -9.86 -2.91 0.10
N THR A 51 -10.14 -2.52 -1.14
CA THR A 51 -9.40 -2.95 -2.31
C THR A 51 -8.68 -1.78 -2.96
N VAL A 52 -7.46 -2.02 -3.42
CA VAL A 52 -6.66 -1.06 -4.20
C VAL A 52 -6.48 -1.60 -5.61
N GLY A 53 -6.77 -0.76 -6.60
CA GLY A 53 -6.47 -1.07 -7.99
C GLY A 53 -4.98 -0.94 -8.27
N ARG A 54 -4.39 -1.96 -8.89
CA ARG A 54 -3.04 -1.89 -9.45
C ARG A 54 -3.14 -2.15 -10.93
N SER A 55 -2.67 -1.19 -11.73
CA SER A 55 -2.59 -1.31 -13.18
C SER A 55 -1.17 -1.06 -13.66
N GLY A 56 -0.79 -1.74 -14.73
CA GLY A 56 0.47 -1.54 -15.41
C GLY A 56 0.25 -1.63 -16.91
N ALA A 57 0.97 -0.83 -17.67
CA ALA A 57 1.00 -0.89 -19.11
C ALA A 57 2.44 -0.96 -19.57
N PHE A 58 2.70 -1.79 -20.58
CA PHE A 58 3.96 -1.88 -21.27
C PHE A 58 3.71 -1.57 -22.74
N GLN A 59 4.50 -0.69 -23.31
CA GLN A 59 4.43 -0.32 -24.70
C GLN A 59 5.73 -0.66 -25.39
N GLY A 60 5.66 -1.59 -26.34
CA GLY A 60 6.75 -1.93 -27.25
C GLY A 60 6.60 -1.23 -28.61
N GLN A 61 7.57 -1.43 -29.46
CA GLN A 61 7.58 -0.82 -30.80
C GLN A 61 6.51 -1.40 -31.73
N VAL A 62 6.06 -2.64 -31.48
CA VAL A 62 5.13 -3.40 -32.34
C VAL A 62 3.82 -3.74 -31.63
N PHE A 63 3.84 -3.86 -30.30
CA PHE A 63 2.65 -4.21 -29.51
C PHE A 63 2.64 -3.52 -28.13
N GLY A 64 1.45 -3.31 -27.61
CA GLY A 64 1.21 -2.81 -26.26
C GLY A 64 0.41 -3.82 -25.45
N LEU A 65 0.77 -4.01 -24.19
CA LEU A 65 0.06 -4.83 -23.22
C LEU A 65 -0.33 -3.98 -22.04
N SER A 66 -1.58 -4.09 -21.60
CA SER A 66 -2.05 -3.48 -20.37
C SER A 66 -2.73 -4.53 -19.50
N ALA A 67 -2.43 -4.50 -18.21
CA ALA A 67 -3.03 -5.38 -17.23
C ALA A 67 -3.43 -4.59 -15.99
N GLY A 68 -4.57 -4.96 -15.39
CA GLY A 68 -5.03 -4.37 -14.16
C GLY A 68 -5.61 -5.44 -13.26
N ARG A 69 -5.36 -5.32 -11.95
CA ARG A 69 -5.97 -6.20 -10.94
C ARG A 69 -6.28 -5.41 -9.68
N THR A 70 -7.27 -5.86 -8.94
CA THR A 70 -7.55 -5.39 -7.60
C THR A 70 -6.79 -6.23 -6.57
N VAL A 71 -6.25 -5.58 -5.55
CA VAL A 71 -5.55 -6.21 -4.43
C VAL A 71 -6.25 -5.78 -3.15
N ARG A 72 -6.44 -6.72 -2.22
CA ARG A 72 -6.98 -6.42 -0.89
C ARG A 72 -5.98 -5.61 -0.08
N ASP A 73 -6.49 -4.61 0.64
CA ASP A 73 -5.71 -3.88 1.63
C ASP A 73 -6.00 -4.44 3.02
N GLU A 74 -5.11 -5.30 3.50
CA GLU A 74 -5.22 -5.94 4.81
C GLU A 74 -5.26 -4.93 5.97
N ASN A 75 -4.60 -3.77 5.82
CA ASN A 75 -4.63 -2.73 6.84
C ASN A 75 -6.01 -2.08 6.92
N CYS A 76 -6.63 -1.79 5.79
CA CYS A 76 -7.99 -1.28 5.74
C CYS A 76 -8.98 -2.28 6.36
N GLU A 77 -8.90 -3.57 6.01
CA GLU A 77 -9.76 -4.62 6.58
C GLU A 77 -9.59 -4.71 8.10
N ARG A 78 -8.35 -4.69 8.59
CA ARG A 78 -8.03 -4.76 10.02
C ARG A 78 -8.61 -3.58 10.79
N LEU A 79 -8.46 -2.36 10.26
CA LEU A 79 -9.02 -1.16 10.87
C LEU A 79 -10.55 -1.20 10.94
N LYS A 80 -11.21 -1.64 9.87
CA LYS A 80 -12.68 -1.79 9.86
C LYS A 80 -13.15 -2.87 10.83
N LEU A 81 -12.50 -4.03 10.82
CA LEU A 81 -12.82 -5.11 11.74
C LEU A 81 -12.67 -4.67 13.19
N SER A 82 -11.58 -3.98 13.52
CA SER A 82 -11.37 -3.41 14.85
C SER A 82 -12.48 -2.42 15.22
N LYS A 83 -12.87 -1.54 14.29
CA LYS A 83 -13.98 -0.61 14.53
C LYS A 83 -15.29 -1.34 14.79
N TYR A 84 -15.64 -2.34 14.01
CA TYR A 84 -16.86 -3.15 14.24
C TYR A 84 -16.86 -3.82 15.61
N LEU A 85 -15.74 -4.42 16.00
CA LEU A 85 -15.60 -5.03 17.32
C LEU A 85 -15.75 -4.00 18.45
N TYR A 86 -15.19 -2.81 18.26
CA TYR A 86 -15.32 -1.72 19.22
C TYR A 86 -16.78 -1.25 19.35
N ASP A 87 -17.46 -1.04 18.24
CA ASP A 87 -18.86 -0.58 18.18
C ASP A 87 -19.83 -1.62 18.78
N THR A 88 -19.52 -2.92 18.69
CA THR A 88 -20.27 -4.00 19.33
C THR A 88 -19.94 -4.18 20.83
N GLY A 89 -19.06 -3.34 21.40
CA GLY A 89 -18.68 -3.37 22.81
C GLY A 89 -17.49 -4.30 23.13
N MET A 90 -16.96 -5.05 22.16
CA MET A 90 -15.83 -5.96 22.35
C MET A 90 -14.48 -5.23 22.27
N LYS A 91 -14.26 -4.28 23.19
CA LYS A 91 -13.11 -3.37 23.17
C LYS A 91 -11.76 -4.08 23.20
N VAL A 92 -11.62 -5.12 24.01
CA VAL A 92 -10.37 -5.90 24.13
C VAL A 92 -10.07 -6.63 22.83
N ALA A 93 -11.10 -7.24 22.21
CA ALA A 93 -10.95 -7.90 20.91
C ALA A 93 -10.58 -6.91 19.80
N ALA A 94 -11.16 -5.72 19.82
CA ALA A 94 -10.82 -4.65 18.88
C ALA A 94 -9.32 -4.29 18.94
N VAL A 95 -8.78 -4.11 20.15
CA VAL A 95 -7.35 -3.85 20.35
C VAL A 95 -6.50 -5.04 19.92
N SER A 96 -6.95 -6.27 20.24
CA SER A 96 -6.22 -7.48 19.83
C SER A 96 -6.06 -7.61 18.31
N VAL A 97 -7.08 -7.25 17.55
CA VAL A 97 -7.02 -7.22 16.08
C VAL A 97 -5.99 -6.20 15.57
N LEU A 98 -5.94 -5.01 16.18
CA LEU A 98 -4.92 -4.00 15.82
C LEU A 98 -3.51 -4.48 16.19
N CYS A 99 -3.37 -5.18 17.30
CA CYS A 99 -2.10 -5.73 17.78
C CYS A 99 -1.50 -6.82 16.88
N LEU A 100 -2.23 -7.33 15.88
CA LEU A 100 -1.66 -8.21 14.85
C LEU A 100 -0.67 -7.47 13.92
N ASP A 101 -0.71 -6.14 13.90
CA ASP A 101 0.27 -5.34 13.17
C ASP A 101 1.52 -5.13 14.05
N PRO A 102 2.72 -5.48 13.56
CA PRO A 102 3.97 -5.31 14.32
C PRO A 102 4.20 -3.87 14.80
N ARG A 103 3.79 -2.89 14.01
CA ARG A 103 3.94 -1.47 14.35
C ARG A 103 3.07 -1.08 15.54
N VAL A 104 1.82 -1.54 15.53
CA VAL A 104 0.88 -1.31 16.64
C VAL A 104 1.36 -2.03 17.89
N PHE A 105 1.77 -3.29 17.76
CA PHE A 105 2.32 -4.08 18.85
C PHE A 105 3.49 -3.38 19.55
N LYS A 106 4.45 -2.88 18.76
CA LYS A 106 5.61 -2.13 19.26
C LYS A 106 5.21 -0.81 19.92
N ALA A 107 4.28 -0.08 19.31
CA ALA A 107 3.77 1.18 19.88
C ALA A 107 3.07 0.96 21.22
N MET A 108 2.24 -0.09 21.36
CA MET A 108 1.58 -0.46 22.60
C MET A 108 2.57 -0.84 23.70
N GLN A 109 3.63 -1.57 23.35
CA GLN A 109 4.71 -1.85 24.30
C GLN A 109 5.43 -0.59 24.78
N MET A 110 5.76 0.34 23.87
CA MET A 110 6.40 1.60 24.21
C MET A 110 5.49 2.49 25.08
N ALA A 111 4.18 2.42 24.88
CA ALA A 111 3.20 3.15 25.67
C ALA A 111 2.94 2.54 27.07
N GLY A 112 3.57 1.40 27.39
CA GLY A 112 3.34 0.71 28.66
C GLY A 112 1.97 0.01 28.75
N THR A 113 1.24 -0.12 27.65
CA THR A 113 -0.04 -0.81 27.56
C THR A 113 0.10 -2.03 26.64
N PRO A 114 0.60 -3.15 27.14
CA PRO A 114 0.89 -4.31 26.30
C PRO A 114 -0.39 -4.88 25.67
N CYS A 115 -0.23 -5.41 24.47
CA CYS A 115 -1.30 -6.05 23.72
C CYS A 115 -1.87 -7.26 24.50
N PRO A 116 -3.18 -7.50 24.45
CA PRO A 116 -3.80 -8.69 25.05
C PRO A 116 -3.21 -9.99 24.46
N TYR A 117 -3.08 -11.02 25.28
CA TYR A 117 -2.58 -12.32 24.87
C TYR A 117 -3.34 -13.45 25.60
N GLN A 118 -4.00 -14.31 24.84
CA GLN A 118 -4.74 -15.47 25.38
C GLN A 118 -5.62 -15.17 26.58
N GLY A 119 -6.39 -14.09 26.51
CA GLY A 119 -7.28 -13.65 27.60
C GLY A 119 -6.60 -12.86 28.72
N LYS A 120 -5.28 -12.71 28.68
CA LYS A 120 -4.53 -11.89 29.63
C LYS A 120 -4.42 -10.46 29.15
N ILE A 121 -4.42 -9.52 30.08
CA ILE A 121 -4.26 -8.08 29.80
C ILE A 121 -3.25 -7.46 30.80
N GLY A 122 -2.71 -6.29 30.47
CA GLY A 122 -1.77 -5.57 31.33
C GLY A 122 -0.47 -6.35 31.56
N GLU A 123 0.05 -6.33 32.79
CA GLU A 123 1.34 -6.97 33.13
C GLU A 123 1.35 -8.48 32.88
N GLU A 124 0.23 -9.17 33.08
CA GLU A 124 0.14 -10.61 32.79
C GLU A 124 0.32 -10.91 31.30
N ALA A 125 -0.25 -10.07 30.43
CA ALA A 125 -0.05 -10.19 28.99
C ALA A 125 1.41 -9.93 28.62
N LYS A 126 2.06 -8.95 29.23
CA LYS A 126 3.48 -8.63 29.01
C LYS A 126 4.38 -9.81 29.36
N LEU A 127 4.15 -10.46 30.51
CA LEU A 127 4.89 -11.65 30.92
C LEU A 127 4.63 -12.83 29.97
N ALA A 128 3.39 -13.00 29.53
CA ALA A 128 3.02 -14.05 28.60
C ALA A 128 3.67 -13.85 27.20
N TRP A 129 3.74 -12.61 26.71
CA TRP A 129 4.47 -12.29 25.48
C TRP A 129 5.98 -12.51 25.61
N ALA A 130 6.56 -12.24 26.79
CA ALA A 130 7.97 -12.51 27.05
C ALA A 130 8.26 -14.03 27.09
N ALA A 131 7.34 -14.81 27.61
CA ALA A 131 7.44 -16.27 27.66
C ALA A 131 7.24 -16.93 26.28
N ASN A 132 6.54 -16.28 25.36
CA ASN A 132 6.24 -16.82 24.02
C ASN A 132 6.69 -15.86 22.90
N PRO A 133 7.99 -15.64 22.72
CA PRO A 133 8.50 -14.66 21.76
C PRO A 133 8.16 -15.00 20.31
N LYS A 134 7.95 -16.28 19.98
CA LYS A 134 7.63 -16.74 18.61
C LYS A 134 6.23 -16.36 18.15
N ASP A 135 5.30 -16.15 19.10
CA ASP A 135 3.92 -15.76 18.81
C ASP A 135 3.77 -14.26 18.59
N ARG A 136 4.82 -13.49 18.88
CA ARG A 136 4.82 -12.03 18.72
C ARG A 136 4.69 -11.65 17.25
N PRO A 137 3.83 -10.69 16.90
CA PRO A 137 3.65 -10.23 15.52
C PRO A 137 4.92 -9.57 14.94
N ASP A 138 5.76 -8.98 15.80
CA ASP A 138 7.04 -8.36 15.43
C ASP A 138 8.23 -9.34 15.38
N TYR A 139 8.01 -10.64 15.68
CA TYR A 139 9.09 -11.65 15.74
C TYR A 139 9.94 -11.72 14.46
N LYS A 140 9.28 -11.69 13.28
CA LYS A 140 9.98 -11.75 12.00
C LYS A 140 10.87 -10.53 11.76
N GLU A 141 10.38 -9.35 12.12
CA GLU A 141 11.12 -8.10 12.00
C GLU A 141 12.28 -8.06 12.98
N ALA A 142 12.04 -8.38 14.25
CA ALA A 142 13.06 -8.48 15.27
C ALA A 142 14.16 -9.48 14.89
N LYS A 143 13.78 -10.65 14.35
CA LYS A 143 14.73 -11.66 13.85
C LYS A 143 15.55 -11.13 12.68
N SER A 144 14.93 -10.46 11.72
CA SER A 144 15.64 -9.90 10.56
C SER A 144 16.62 -8.79 10.97
N GLU A 145 16.20 -7.94 11.88
CA GLU A 145 17.02 -6.86 12.44
C GLU A 145 18.22 -7.41 13.24
N TYR A 146 17.96 -8.42 14.08
CA TYR A 146 19.05 -9.10 14.80
C TYR A 146 20.07 -9.70 13.85
N ILE A 147 19.61 -10.45 12.83
CA ILE A 147 20.49 -11.08 11.83
C ILE A 147 21.29 -10.01 11.09
N SER A 148 20.70 -8.88 10.74
CA SER A 148 21.39 -7.81 10.01
C SER A 148 22.48 -7.14 10.86
N ARG A 149 22.23 -6.95 12.16
CA ARG A 149 23.22 -6.40 13.10
C ARG A 149 24.31 -7.41 13.45
N CYS A 150 23.95 -8.66 13.65
CA CYS A 150 24.89 -9.72 13.99
C CYS A 150 25.81 -10.11 12.82
N ALA A 151 25.25 -10.11 11.59
CA ALA A 151 26.03 -10.51 10.42
C ALA A 151 27.20 -9.55 10.17
N GLY A 152 28.40 -10.09 10.11
CA GLY A 152 29.63 -9.31 9.95
C GLY A 152 30.31 -8.90 11.26
N THR A 153 29.72 -9.14 12.43
CA THR A 153 30.44 -9.05 13.70
C THR A 153 31.45 -10.18 13.83
N LEU A 154 32.52 -9.96 14.60
CA LEU A 154 33.52 -10.99 14.85
C LEU A 154 33.04 -11.94 15.95
N ASN A 155 33.32 -13.24 15.77
CA ASN A 155 33.16 -14.23 16.82
C ASN A 155 34.40 -14.24 17.75
N GLU A 156 34.39 -15.07 18.78
CA GLU A 156 35.51 -15.20 19.73
C GLU A 156 36.83 -15.61 19.05
N SER A 157 36.76 -16.26 17.90
CA SER A 157 37.93 -16.65 17.10
C SER A 157 38.35 -15.61 16.03
N GLY A 158 37.79 -14.41 16.05
CA GLY A 158 38.14 -13.33 15.13
C GLY A 158 37.60 -13.46 13.71
N GLN A 159 36.72 -14.45 13.46
CA GLN A 159 36.06 -14.66 12.16
C GLN A 159 34.70 -13.93 12.10
N ARG A 160 34.34 -13.43 10.92
CA ARG A 160 33.04 -12.81 10.72
C ARG A 160 31.91 -13.82 10.83
N LYS A 161 30.90 -13.51 11.67
CA LYS A 161 29.70 -14.33 11.81
C LYS A 161 28.90 -14.35 10.52
N SER A 162 28.49 -15.55 10.10
CA SER A 162 27.62 -15.71 8.96
C SER A 162 26.15 -15.44 9.33
N ARG A 163 25.31 -15.10 8.36
CA ARG A 163 23.85 -14.94 8.58
C ARG A 163 23.21 -16.20 9.18
N MET A 164 23.71 -17.39 8.82
CA MET A 164 23.20 -18.66 9.35
C MET A 164 23.55 -18.86 10.83
N THR A 165 24.74 -18.46 11.22
CA THR A 165 25.18 -18.48 12.63
C THR A 165 24.30 -17.57 13.47
N CYS A 166 24.10 -16.31 13.03
CA CYS A 166 23.26 -15.35 13.71
C CYS A 166 21.80 -15.81 13.81
N ARG A 167 21.27 -16.47 12.79
CA ARG A 167 19.93 -17.06 12.84
C ARG A 167 19.81 -18.13 13.93
N ARG A 168 20.81 -19.02 14.03
CA ARG A 168 20.83 -20.06 15.07
C ARG A 168 20.95 -19.48 16.48
N GLU A 169 21.76 -18.42 16.64
CA GLU A 169 21.91 -17.73 17.92
C GLU A 169 20.61 -17.11 18.37
N PHE A 170 19.89 -16.44 17.45
CA PHE A 170 18.58 -15.86 17.74
C PHE A 170 17.56 -16.94 18.15
N ASP A 171 17.49 -18.04 17.40
CA ASP A 171 16.53 -19.12 17.65
C ASP A 171 16.83 -19.91 18.96
N LYS A 172 18.07 -19.83 19.47
CA LYS A 172 18.45 -20.42 20.78
C LYS A 172 18.14 -19.49 21.95
N GLY A 173 18.13 -18.18 21.74
CA GLY A 173 17.85 -17.19 22.78
C GLY A 173 16.38 -16.76 22.85
N SER A 174 15.51 -17.36 22.03
CA SER A 174 14.07 -17.00 21.90
C SER A 174 13.14 -18.08 22.46
#